data_526d2bcd07f9db5f9d0452e024580b2a
#
_entry.id   526d2bcd07f9db5f9d0452e024580b2a
#
_cell.length_a   1.000
_cell.length_b   1.000
_cell.length_c   1.000
_cell.angle_alpha   90.00
_cell.angle_beta   90.00
_cell.angle_gamma   90.00
#
_symmetry.space_group_name_H-M   'P 1'
#
loop_
_entity.id
_entity.type
_entity.pdbx_description
1 polymer ?
#
loop_
_entity_poly.entity_id
_entity_poly.type
_entity_poly.pdbx_seq_one_letter_code
_entity_poly.pdbx_strand_id
1 'polypeptide(L)'
;MTKAYVFNQTTKEVTDSLNEQGFQYKKSHGRVIKLLDDGFHVIIINVIDYRPIFQIEIYLGVRLDAVEEIVNRFLQWTFASSKFMKYTETISTSYKALSGAKENYLEVESESQLQDGINEITLLIKEKGLAFFEKYKNLNNVNLYKKESILNDTSGISHILTNLMQSLTLMKLCNNPDFDELSERYKKLYVPWAGHEEAGRKALNDLIEYLRKYNPEKSQA
;
A
#
# COMPACT_ATOMS: atom_id res chain seq x y z
N MET A 1 14.67 -16.67 21.14
CA MET A 1 14.01 -15.37 20.88
C MET A 1 12.51 -15.44 21.12
N THR A 2 11.82 -14.28 21.19
CA THR A 2 10.35 -14.18 21.18
C THR A 2 9.90 -13.33 20.00
N LYS A 3 8.64 -13.50 19.57
CA LYS A 3 8.05 -12.67 18.50
C LYS A 3 8.21 -11.16 18.78
N ALA A 4 7.94 -10.73 20.01
CA ALA A 4 8.07 -9.33 20.42
C ALA A 4 9.54 -8.83 20.33
N TYR A 5 10.49 -9.66 20.71
CA TYR A 5 11.91 -9.33 20.62
C TYR A 5 12.31 -9.13 19.15
N VAL A 6 12.00 -10.09 18.26
CA VAL A 6 12.29 -10.01 16.83
C VAL A 6 11.67 -8.75 16.21
N PHE A 7 10.37 -8.50 16.48
CA PHE A 7 9.68 -7.31 15.98
C PHE A 7 10.32 -6.00 16.46
N ASN A 8 10.60 -5.90 17.78
CA ASN A 8 11.14 -4.67 18.35
C ASN A 8 12.56 -4.37 17.85
N GLN A 9 13.42 -5.39 17.76
CA GLN A 9 14.79 -5.23 17.23
C GLN A 9 14.76 -4.82 15.76
N THR A 10 14.03 -5.54 14.93
CA THR A 10 13.90 -5.19 13.49
C THR A 10 13.35 -3.78 13.32
N THR A 11 12.28 -3.43 14.03
CA THR A 11 11.65 -2.10 13.92
C THR A 11 12.59 -1.01 14.38
N LYS A 12 13.31 -1.21 15.50
CA LYS A 12 14.25 -0.23 16.03
C LYS A 12 15.38 0.04 15.04
N GLU A 13 16.06 -1.01 14.58
CA GLU A 13 17.24 -0.84 13.73
C GLU A 13 16.89 -0.32 12.34
N VAL A 14 15.78 -0.76 11.75
CA VAL A 14 15.27 -0.17 10.50
C VAL A 14 14.96 1.32 10.69
N THR A 15 14.29 1.70 11.81
CA THR A 15 13.98 3.11 12.09
C THR A 15 15.23 3.94 12.27
N ASP A 16 16.17 3.47 13.10
CA ASP A 16 17.42 4.17 13.38
C ASP A 16 18.23 4.40 12.09
N SER A 17 18.28 3.39 11.22
CA SER A 17 19.00 3.44 9.95
C SER A 17 18.41 4.42 8.92
N LEU A 18 17.13 4.78 9.07
CA LEU A 18 16.37 5.66 8.16
C LEU A 18 15.96 6.98 8.82
N ASN A 19 16.46 7.27 10.02
CA ASN A 19 16.09 8.48 10.75
C ASN A 19 16.46 9.77 10.00
N GLU A 20 17.64 9.81 9.37
CA GLU A 20 18.08 10.95 8.55
C GLU A 20 17.19 11.18 7.32
N GLN A 21 16.51 10.15 6.83
CA GLN A 21 15.51 10.22 5.76
C GLN A 21 14.12 10.64 6.26
N GLY A 22 13.97 10.89 7.57
CA GLY A 22 12.74 11.36 8.19
C GLY A 22 11.75 10.27 8.59
N PHE A 23 12.15 8.99 8.57
CA PHE A 23 11.31 7.89 9.03
C PHE A 23 11.30 7.80 10.56
N GLN A 24 10.13 7.55 11.15
CA GLN A 24 9.93 7.41 12.59
C GLN A 24 8.98 6.26 12.89
N TYR A 25 9.26 5.49 13.94
CA TYR A 25 8.32 4.49 14.40
C TYR A 25 7.11 5.14 15.11
N LYS A 26 5.92 4.87 14.63
CA LYS A 26 4.65 5.32 15.22
C LYS A 26 3.99 4.16 15.97
N LYS A 27 4.23 4.07 17.29
CA LYS A 27 3.73 2.99 18.15
C LYS A 27 2.22 2.81 18.05
N SER A 28 1.43 3.89 17.92
CA SER A 28 -0.03 3.85 17.77
C SER A 28 -0.49 3.09 16.52
N HIS A 29 0.39 2.89 15.55
CA HIS A 29 0.11 2.23 14.27
C HIS A 29 0.92 0.95 14.06
N GLY A 30 1.97 0.74 14.90
CA GLY A 30 2.89 -0.38 14.74
C GLY A 30 3.70 -0.31 13.43
N ARG A 31 3.95 0.91 12.90
CA ARG A 31 4.56 1.14 11.58
C ARG A 31 5.67 2.17 11.63
N VAL A 32 6.63 2.07 10.73
CA VAL A 32 7.67 3.08 10.49
C VAL A 32 7.18 4.00 9.39
N ILE A 33 7.02 5.30 9.67
CA ILE A 33 6.32 6.26 8.78
C ILE A 33 7.18 7.50 8.59
N LYS A 34 7.23 7.99 7.35
CA LYS A 34 7.68 9.33 6.98
C LYS A 34 6.46 10.11 6.49
N LEU A 35 6.08 11.18 7.23
CA LEU A 35 4.99 12.07 6.83
C LEU A 35 5.46 12.98 5.70
N LEU A 36 4.54 13.27 4.77
CA LEU A 36 4.66 14.21 3.66
C LEU A 36 3.50 15.21 3.75
N ASP A 37 3.54 16.28 2.98
CA ASP A 37 2.46 17.29 2.94
C ASP A 37 1.17 16.72 2.31
N ASP A 38 1.30 15.74 1.42
CA ASP A 38 0.23 15.15 0.62
C ASP A 38 0.03 13.64 0.85
N GLY A 39 0.52 13.14 2.00
CA GLY A 39 0.39 11.72 2.35
C GLY A 39 1.50 11.20 3.25
N PHE A 40 1.94 9.95 3.02
CA PHE A 40 3.07 9.38 3.74
C PHE A 40 3.73 8.22 3.00
N HIS A 41 4.97 7.97 3.36
CA HIS A 41 5.66 6.70 3.11
C HIS A 41 5.60 5.83 4.36
N VAL A 42 5.43 4.53 4.17
CA VAL A 42 5.33 3.58 5.28
C VAL A 42 6.15 2.33 5.03
N ILE A 43 6.76 1.81 6.11
CA ILE A 43 7.38 0.50 6.16
C ILE A 43 6.59 -0.30 7.19
N ILE A 44 6.03 -1.43 6.75
CA ILE A 44 5.26 -2.36 7.55
C ILE A 44 6.14 -3.57 7.80
N ILE A 45 6.35 -3.90 9.06
CA ILE A 45 7.12 -5.05 9.52
C ILE A 45 6.16 -6.01 10.19
N ASN A 46 6.03 -7.21 9.66
CA ASN A 46 5.27 -8.29 10.28
C ASN A 46 6.22 -9.38 10.73
N VAL A 47 5.95 -9.96 11.89
CA VAL A 47 6.68 -11.15 12.37
C VAL A 47 5.68 -12.26 12.61
N ILE A 48 5.89 -13.41 11.98
CA ILE A 48 5.09 -14.61 12.16
C ILE A 48 5.91 -15.60 12.97
N ASP A 49 5.30 -16.21 13.99
CA ASP A 49 5.95 -17.09 14.95
C ASP A 49 5.63 -18.56 14.61
N TYR A 50 6.59 -19.26 14.05
CA TYR A 50 6.58 -20.68 13.77
C TYR A 50 7.66 -21.42 14.57
N ARG A 51 7.83 -21.08 15.83
CA ARG A 51 8.93 -21.58 16.68
C ARG A 51 9.45 -22.98 16.32
N PRO A 52 10.78 -23.12 16.17
CA PRO A 52 11.84 -22.16 16.52
C PRO A 52 12.07 -21.05 15.50
N ILE A 53 11.43 -21.08 14.33
CA ILE A 53 11.58 -20.16 13.22
C ILE A 53 10.66 -18.95 13.41
N PHE A 54 11.17 -17.75 13.09
CA PHE A 54 10.38 -16.54 12.93
C PHE A 54 10.50 -16.07 11.49
N GLN A 55 9.37 -15.74 10.86
CA GLN A 55 9.34 -15.15 9.53
C GLN A 55 9.13 -13.64 9.63
N ILE A 56 10.01 -12.87 8.99
CA ILE A 56 9.94 -11.41 8.95
C ILE A 56 9.49 -11.00 7.54
N GLU A 57 8.30 -10.43 7.45
CA GLU A 57 7.76 -9.87 6.20
C GLU A 57 7.92 -8.35 6.22
N ILE A 58 8.32 -7.79 5.08
CA ILE A 58 8.46 -6.34 4.88
C ILE A 58 7.62 -5.90 3.70
N TYR A 59 6.81 -4.85 3.94
CA TYR A 59 6.08 -4.16 2.90
C TYR A 59 6.41 -2.67 2.95
N LEU A 60 6.57 -2.06 1.79
CA LEU A 60 6.71 -0.62 1.63
C LEU A 60 5.44 -0.08 0.99
N GLY A 61 4.93 1.03 1.49
CA GLY A 61 3.72 1.64 0.96
C GLY A 61 3.85 3.16 0.79
N VAL A 62 3.15 3.69 -0.20
CA VAL A 62 2.96 5.11 -0.41
C VAL A 62 1.47 5.41 -0.32
N ARG A 63 1.11 6.38 0.51
CA ARG A 63 -0.21 6.96 0.54
C ARG A 63 -0.19 8.31 -0.17
N LEU A 64 -1.14 8.52 -1.05
CA LEU A 64 -1.46 9.80 -1.67
C LEU A 64 -2.83 10.23 -1.14
N ASP A 65 -2.85 11.28 -0.31
CA ASP A 65 -4.07 11.70 0.39
C ASP A 65 -5.17 12.10 -0.59
N ALA A 66 -4.84 12.75 -1.69
CA ALA A 66 -5.80 13.10 -2.74
C ALA A 66 -6.56 11.89 -3.31
N VAL A 67 -5.95 10.70 -3.33
CA VAL A 67 -6.59 9.46 -3.77
C VAL A 67 -7.38 8.83 -2.63
N GLU A 68 -6.73 8.63 -1.48
CA GLU A 68 -7.29 7.89 -0.36
C GLU A 68 -8.47 8.60 0.29
N GLU A 69 -8.47 9.93 0.34
CA GLU A 69 -9.60 10.70 0.86
C GLU A 69 -10.85 10.56 0.00
N ILE A 70 -10.70 10.47 -1.33
CA ILE A 70 -11.83 10.20 -2.22
C ILE A 70 -12.31 8.77 -2.05
N VAL A 71 -11.43 7.79 -2.18
CA VAL A 71 -11.76 6.35 -2.14
C VAL A 71 -12.42 5.97 -0.80
N ASN A 72 -11.87 6.46 0.30
CA ASN A 72 -12.34 6.11 1.63
C ASN A 72 -13.77 6.62 1.94
N ARG A 73 -14.28 7.66 1.25
CA ARG A 73 -15.68 8.09 1.37
C ARG A 73 -16.66 6.99 0.94
N PHE A 74 -16.24 6.16 -0.02
CA PHE A 74 -17.08 5.08 -0.58
C PHE A 74 -16.81 3.71 0.05
N LEU A 75 -15.75 3.59 0.86
CA LEU A 75 -15.38 2.36 1.55
C LEU A 75 -15.74 2.33 3.04
N GLN A 76 -16.47 3.33 3.55
CA GLN A 76 -16.80 3.44 4.99
C GLN A 76 -17.48 2.21 5.57
N TRP A 77 -18.25 1.48 4.76
CA TRP A 77 -18.95 0.26 5.17
C TRP A 77 -18.00 -0.98 5.29
N THR A 78 -16.81 -0.94 4.68
CA THR A 78 -15.87 -2.07 4.72
C THR A 78 -15.01 -2.09 5.97
N PHE A 79 -14.88 -0.95 6.65
CA PHE A 79 -14.01 -0.81 7.82
C PHE A 79 -14.86 -0.59 9.08
N ALA A 80 -14.68 -1.48 10.05
CA ALA A 80 -15.33 -1.38 11.36
C ALA A 80 -14.94 -0.10 12.14
N SER A 81 -13.91 0.62 11.69
CA SER A 81 -13.44 1.86 12.33
C SER A 81 -12.83 2.80 11.29
N SER A 82 -13.29 4.05 11.29
CA SER A 82 -12.71 5.16 10.52
C SER A 82 -11.19 5.37 10.79
N LYS A 83 -10.70 4.84 11.91
CA LYS A 83 -9.28 4.91 12.28
C LYS A 83 -8.39 4.17 11.28
N PHE A 84 -8.85 3.05 10.71
CA PHE A 84 -8.08 2.30 9.72
C PHE A 84 -7.97 3.03 8.38
N MET A 85 -8.97 3.81 8.01
CA MET A 85 -9.00 4.54 6.74
C MET A 85 -7.92 5.62 6.62
N LYS A 86 -7.41 6.11 7.76
CA LYS A 86 -6.31 7.10 7.78
C LYS A 86 -4.95 6.52 7.41
N TYR A 87 -4.84 5.20 7.31
CA TYR A 87 -3.56 4.50 7.14
C TYR A 87 -3.58 3.53 5.95
N THR A 88 -4.53 3.69 5.04
CA THR A 88 -4.55 2.95 3.78
C THR A 88 -3.44 3.46 2.86
N GLU A 89 -2.74 2.54 2.20
CA GLU A 89 -1.73 2.84 1.21
C GLU A 89 -2.35 2.85 -0.20
N THR A 90 -1.97 3.82 -1.03
CA THR A 90 -2.41 3.88 -2.42
C THR A 90 -1.69 2.83 -3.27
N ILE A 91 -0.43 2.60 -2.98
CA ILE A 91 0.40 1.58 -3.63
C ILE A 91 1.32 0.94 -2.60
N SER A 92 1.59 -0.34 -2.76
CA SER A 92 2.57 -1.06 -1.93
C SER A 92 3.42 -2.01 -2.76
N THR A 93 4.57 -2.37 -2.20
CA THR A 93 5.47 -3.40 -2.71
C THR A 93 5.94 -4.27 -1.55
N SER A 94 6.43 -5.47 -1.84
CA SER A 94 6.86 -6.42 -0.83
C SER A 94 8.35 -6.69 -0.90
N TYR A 95 8.89 -7.33 0.16
CA TYR A 95 10.27 -7.80 0.19
C TYR A 95 10.63 -8.61 -1.08
N LYS A 96 9.79 -9.59 -1.44
CA LYS A 96 9.98 -10.40 -2.65
C LYS A 96 10.09 -9.56 -3.92
N ALA A 97 9.18 -8.61 -4.10
CA ALA A 97 9.16 -7.77 -5.31
C ALA A 97 10.38 -6.85 -5.41
N LEU A 98 10.91 -6.40 -4.28
CA LEU A 98 12.09 -5.54 -4.22
C LEU A 98 13.40 -6.32 -4.36
N SER A 99 13.53 -7.45 -3.64
CA SER A 99 14.76 -8.23 -3.59
C SER A 99 14.93 -9.15 -4.80
N GLY A 100 13.82 -9.63 -5.38
CA GLY A 100 13.79 -10.73 -6.35
C GLY A 100 13.89 -12.10 -5.69
N ALA A 101 13.75 -12.18 -4.36
CA ALA A 101 13.76 -13.44 -3.62
C ALA A 101 12.60 -14.35 -4.01
N LYS A 102 12.75 -15.63 -3.74
CA LYS A 102 11.70 -16.64 -3.97
C LYS A 102 10.53 -16.43 -3.01
N GLU A 103 10.82 -16.16 -1.74
CA GLU A 103 9.85 -16.01 -0.67
C GLU A 103 9.62 -14.53 -0.32
N ASN A 104 8.49 -14.23 0.30
CA ASN A 104 8.14 -12.86 0.72
C ASN A 104 8.55 -12.54 2.16
N TYR A 105 9.41 -13.36 2.73
CA TYR A 105 9.87 -13.24 4.10
C TYR A 105 11.33 -13.68 4.24
N LEU A 106 11.93 -13.26 5.34
CA LEU A 106 13.20 -13.79 5.83
C LEU A 106 12.94 -14.72 7.02
N GLU A 107 13.62 -15.85 7.07
CA GLU A 107 13.55 -16.78 8.19
C GLU A 107 14.74 -16.57 9.14
N VAL A 108 14.44 -16.51 10.44
CA VAL A 108 15.45 -16.36 11.50
C VAL A 108 15.16 -17.29 12.67
N GLU A 109 16.18 -18.01 13.13
CA GLU A 109 16.12 -18.96 14.26
C GLU A 109 17.04 -18.52 15.41
N SER A 110 18.03 -17.68 15.15
CA SER A 110 19.04 -17.23 16.10
C SER A 110 19.20 -15.71 16.07
N GLU A 111 19.83 -15.14 17.10
CA GLU A 111 20.13 -13.70 17.16
C GLU A 111 21.11 -13.27 16.06
N SER A 112 22.05 -14.14 15.69
CA SER A 112 22.96 -13.86 14.57
C SER A 112 22.20 -13.76 13.25
N GLN A 113 21.32 -14.73 12.94
CA GLN A 113 20.48 -14.68 11.74
C GLN A 113 19.52 -13.48 11.75
N LEU A 114 19.01 -13.10 12.92
CA LEU A 114 18.19 -11.90 13.04
C LEU A 114 18.99 -10.65 12.66
N GLN A 115 20.22 -10.51 13.16
CA GLN A 115 21.07 -9.36 12.83
C GLN A 115 21.40 -9.33 11.33
N ASP A 116 21.75 -10.48 10.74
CA ASP A 116 22.03 -10.58 9.31
C ASP A 116 20.80 -10.20 8.48
N GLY A 117 19.60 -10.70 8.87
CA GLY A 117 18.33 -10.37 8.22
C GLY A 117 17.98 -8.88 8.34
N ILE A 118 18.21 -8.25 9.49
CA ILE A 118 18.01 -6.81 9.68
C ILE A 118 18.94 -6.00 8.77
N ASN A 119 20.21 -6.41 8.67
CA ASN A 119 21.17 -5.76 7.77
C ASN A 119 20.74 -5.87 6.32
N GLU A 120 20.28 -7.04 5.89
CA GLU A 120 19.74 -7.27 4.54
C GLU A 120 18.51 -6.39 4.25
N ILE A 121 17.53 -6.37 5.15
CA ILE A 121 16.33 -5.53 5.04
C ILE A 121 16.72 -4.06 4.93
N THR A 122 17.59 -3.61 5.79
CA THR A 122 18.04 -2.21 5.84
C THR A 122 18.73 -1.79 4.55
N LEU A 123 19.62 -2.64 4.04
CA LEU A 123 20.30 -2.41 2.77
C LEU A 123 19.32 -2.37 1.61
N LEU A 124 18.40 -3.34 1.54
CA LEU A 124 17.35 -3.41 0.51
C LEU A 124 16.47 -2.14 0.50
N ILE A 125 16.07 -1.66 1.68
CA ILE A 125 15.28 -0.43 1.77
C ILE A 125 16.08 0.77 1.30
N LYS A 126 17.36 0.90 1.68
CA LYS A 126 18.21 2.01 1.26
C LYS A 126 18.48 2.01 -0.25
N GLU A 127 18.75 0.86 -0.84
CA GLU A 127 19.11 0.75 -2.26
C GLU A 127 17.89 0.80 -3.19
N LYS A 128 16.81 0.11 -2.83
CA LYS A 128 15.63 -0.04 -3.71
C LYS A 128 14.37 0.59 -3.14
N GLY A 129 14.18 0.53 -1.82
CA GLY A 129 12.99 1.06 -1.17
C GLY A 129 12.87 2.57 -1.27
N LEU A 130 13.97 3.31 -1.06
CA LEU A 130 13.97 4.76 -1.20
C LEU A 130 13.69 5.18 -2.66
N ALA A 131 14.19 4.45 -3.64
CA ALA A 131 13.87 4.68 -5.05
C ALA A 131 12.39 4.39 -5.37
N PHE A 132 11.80 3.35 -4.74
CA PHE A 132 10.36 3.08 -4.83
C PHE A 132 9.55 4.26 -4.29
N PHE A 133 9.86 4.77 -3.11
CA PHE A 133 9.17 5.91 -2.53
C PHE A 133 9.28 7.16 -3.42
N GLU A 134 10.47 7.47 -3.92
CA GLU A 134 10.72 8.62 -4.77
C GLU A 134 9.95 8.52 -6.10
N LYS A 135 9.91 7.33 -6.72
CA LYS A 135 9.17 7.08 -7.95
C LYS A 135 7.67 7.27 -7.78
N TYR A 136 7.11 6.75 -6.68
CA TYR A 136 5.66 6.66 -6.50
C TYR A 136 5.05 7.76 -5.62
N LYS A 137 5.81 8.79 -5.24
CA LYS A 137 5.24 10.06 -4.79
C LYS A 137 4.52 10.83 -5.91
N ASN A 138 4.77 10.49 -7.18
CA ASN A 138 4.17 11.12 -8.34
C ASN A 138 2.89 10.39 -8.77
N LEU A 139 1.76 11.12 -8.80
CA LEU A 139 0.44 10.59 -9.19
C LEU A 139 0.43 9.87 -10.54
N ASN A 140 1.12 10.41 -11.56
CA ASN A 140 1.14 9.81 -12.89
C ASN A 140 1.85 8.44 -12.88
N ASN A 141 2.94 8.30 -12.12
CA ASN A 141 3.65 7.03 -12.01
C ASN A 141 2.78 5.97 -11.31
N VAL A 142 2.03 6.37 -10.27
CA VAL A 142 1.10 5.46 -9.57
C VAL A 142 -0.07 5.10 -10.49
N ASN A 143 -0.62 6.07 -11.24
CA ASN A 143 -1.70 5.83 -12.20
C ASN A 143 -1.30 4.81 -13.26
N LEU A 144 -0.12 4.97 -13.88
CA LEU A 144 0.40 4.05 -14.88
C LEU A 144 0.56 2.64 -14.30
N TYR A 145 1.23 2.53 -13.15
CA TYR A 145 1.46 1.25 -12.48
C TYR A 145 0.16 0.52 -12.13
N LYS A 146 -0.80 1.23 -11.51
CA LYS A 146 -2.10 0.64 -11.13
C LYS A 146 -2.89 0.19 -12.35
N LYS A 147 -2.95 1.01 -13.41
CA LYS A 147 -3.62 0.66 -14.67
C LYS A 147 -3.03 -0.62 -15.26
N GLU A 148 -1.72 -0.67 -15.42
CA GLU A 148 -1.02 -1.85 -15.97
C GLU A 148 -1.21 -3.10 -15.09
N SER A 149 -1.08 -2.96 -13.77
CA SER A 149 -1.27 -4.06 -12.83
C SER A 149 -2.67 -4.67 -12.94
N ILE A 150 -3.71 -3.84 -13.03
CA ILE A 150 -5.10 -4.32 -13.13
C ILE A 150 -5.36 -4.96 -14.50
N LEU A 151 -4.90 -4.34 -15.59
CA LEU A 151 -5.21 -4.81 -16.94
C LEU A 151 -4.46 -6.07 -17.33
N ASN A 152 -3.28 -6.31 -16.75
CA ASN A 152 -2.43 -7.46 -17.02
C ASN A 152 -2.63 -8.61 -16.01
N ASP A 153 -3.42 -8.39 -14.96
CA ASP A 153 -3.69 -9.43 -13.95
C ASP A 153 -4.71 -10.45 -14.46
N THR A 154 -4.23 -11.65 -14.72
CA THR A 154 -5.06 -12.81 -15.09
C THR A 154 -5.56 -13.61 -13.89
N SER A 155 -5.01 -13.36 -12.70
CA SER A 155 -5.38 -14.05 -11.46
C SER A 155 -6.61 -13.45 -10.76
N GLY A 156 -6.92 -12.18 -11.04
CA GLY A 156 -7.96 -11.41 -10.38
C GLY A 156 -7.58 -10.84 -9.02
N ILE A 157 -6.36 -11.05 -8.54
CA ILE A 157 -5.89 -10.52 -7.24
C ILE A 157 -5.95 -8.99 -7.21
N SER A 158 -5.62 -8.34 -8.33
CA SER A 158 -5.68 -6.87 -8.46
C SER A 158 -7.10 -6.34 -8.67
N HIS A 159 -8.09 -7.21 -8.91
CA HIS A 159 -9.49 -6.82 -9.22
C HIS A 159 -10.34 -6.60 -7.96
N ILE A 160 -9.73 -6.49 -6.80
CA ILE A 160 -10.44 -6.14 -5.56
C ILE A 160 -10.90 -4.68 -5.58
N LEU A 161 -11.99 -4.41 -4.87
CA LEU A 161 -12.68 -3.11 -4.88
C LEU A 161 -11.74 -1.93 -4.66
N THR A 162 -10.90 -1.97 -3.63
CA THR A 162 -9.99 -0.88 -3.28
C THR A 162 -9.02 -0.54 -4.43
N ASN A 163 -8.43 -1.55 -5.06
CA ASN A 163 -7.50 -1.34 -6.17
C ASN A 163 -8.18 -0.70 -7.39
N LEU A 164 -9.39 -1.17 -7.73
CA LEU A 164 -10.18 -0.62 -8.84
C LEU A 164 -10.55 0.84 -8.56
N MET A 165 -11.02 1.14 -7.35
CA MET A 165 -11.41 2.49 -6.94
C MET A 165 -10.22 3.45 -6.90
N GLN A 166 -9.08 3.03 -6.37
CA GLN A 166 -7.83 3.81 -6.38
C GLN A 166 -7.38 4.10 -7.82
N SER A 167 -7.41 3.10 -8.71
CA SER A 167 -7.03 3.29 -10.11
C SER A 167 -7.94 4.28 -10.85
N LEU A 168 -9.26 4.18 -10.67
CA LEU A 168 -10.21 5.12 -11.27
C LEU A 168 -10.01 6.55 -10.74
N THR A 169 -9.78 6.68 -9.43
CA THR A 169 -9.51 7.99 -8.83
C THR A 169 -8.23 8.60 -9.38
N LEU A 170 -7.16 7.82 -9.51
CA LEU A 170 -5.89 8.24 -10.12
C LEU A 170 -6.09 8.67 -11.57
N MET A 171 -6.83 7.89 -12.37
CA MET A 171 -7.14 8.26 -13.76
C MET A 171 -7.80 9.62 -13.85
N LYS A 172 -8.78 9.88 -12.97
CA LYS A 172 -9.50 11.15 -12.95
C LYS A 172 -8.60 12.32 -12.53
N LEU A 173 -7.80 12.13 -11.48
CA LEU A 173 -6.85 13.16 -11.00
C LEU A 173 -5.74 13.45 -12.03
N CYS A 174 -5.36 12.47 -12.83
CA CYS A 174 -4.37 12.61 -13.91
C CYS A 174 -4.98 13.03 -15.26
N ASN A 175 -6.27 13.37 -15.33
CA ASN A 175 -6.98 13.70 -16.57
C ASN A 175 -6.80 12.64 -17.68
N ASN A 176 -6.79 11.34 -17.30
CA ASN A 176 -6.61 10.25 -18.24
C ASN A 176 -7.83 10.12 -19.17
N PRO A 177 -7.64 10.19 -20.51
CA PRO A 177 -8.75 10.15 -21.47
C PRO A 177 -9.50 8.80 -21.49
N ASP A 178 -8.86 7.72 -21.05
CA ASP A 178 -9.46 6.37 -21.03
C ASP A 178 -10.41 6.15 -19.83
N PHE A 179 -10.67 7.17 -19.01
CA PHE A 179 -11.42 7.03 -17.75
C PHE A 179 -12.80 6.37 -17.95
N ASP A 180 -13.58 6.83 -18.93
CA ASP A 180 -14.94 6.32 -19.15
C ASP A 180 -14.93 4.88 -19.65
N GLU A 181 -14.09 4.55 -20.62
CA GLU A 181 -13.92 3.19 -21.14
C GLU A 181 -13.48 2.23 -20.04
N LEU A 182 -12.43 2.60 -19.30
CA LEU A 182 -11.89 1.75 -18.24
C LEU A 182 -12.83 1.63 -17.03
N SER A 183 -13.66 2.64 -16.77
CA SER A 183 -14.70 2.55 -15.75
C SER A 183 -15.67 1.39 -16.02
N GLU A 184 -16.14 1.26 -17.26
CA GLU A 184 -17.04 0.17 -17.64
C GLU A 184 -16.33 -1.20 -17.65
N ARG A 185 -15.05 -1.23 -18.03
CA ARG A 185 -14.25 -2.44 -17.97
C ARG A 185 -14.01 -2.89 -16.52
N TYR A 186 -13.70 -1.97 -15.60
CA TYR A 186 -13.45 -2.28 -14.19
C TYR A 186 -14.69 -2.80 -13.45
N LYS A 187 -15.90 -2.33 -13.79
CA LYS A 187 -17.16 -2.91 -13.27
C LYS A 187 -17.26 -4.40 -13.58
N LYS A 188 -16.77 -4.84 -14.76
CA LYS A 188 -16.79 -6.24 -15.19
C LYS A 188 -15.68 -7.06 -14.54
N LEU A 189 -14.53 -6.45 -14.27
CA LEU A 189 -13.39 -7.10 -13.63
C LEU A 189 -13.57 -7.29 -12.12
N TYR A 190 -14.43 -6.50 -11.49
CA TYR A 190 -14.60 -6.52 -10.04
C TYR A 190 -14.92 -7.90 -9.49
N VAL A 191 -14.04 -8.40 -8.62
CA VAL A 191 -14.22 -9.64 -7.86
C VAL A 191 -14.80 -9.29 -6.48
N PRO A 192 -16.05 -9.61 -6.20
CA PRO A 192 -16.67 -9.28 -4.93
C PRO A 192 -16.20 -10.17 -3.79
N TRP A 193 -16.19 -9.62 -2.58
CA TRP A 193 -16.06 -10.43 -1.36
C TRP A 193 -17.38 -11.12 -1.05
N ALA A 194 -17.30 -12.37 -0.61
CA ALA A 194 -18.47 -13.13 -0.21
C ALA A 194 -19.33 -12.38 0.82
N GLY A 195 -20.61 -12.23 0.52
CA GLY A 195 -21.56 -11.51 1.37
C GLY A 195 -21.54 -9.99 1.24
N HIS A 196 -20.71 -9.43 0.36
CA HIS A 196 -20.61 -7.98 0.15
C HIS A 196 -20.74 -7.56 -1.32
N GLU A 197 -21.26 -8.44 -2.17
CA GLU A 197 -21.31 -8.26 -3.62
C GLU A 197 -22.09 -7.00 -4.03
N GLU A 198 -23.28 -6.83 -3.48
CA GLU A 198 -24.17 -5.69 -3.82
C GLU A 198 -23.60 -4.38 -3.30
N ALA A 199 -23.15 -4.36 -2.03
CA ALA A 199 -22.56 -3.19 -1.42
C ALA A 199 -21.29 -2.73 -2.15
N GLY A 200 -20.43 -3.67 -2.56
CA GLY A 200 -19.23 -3.36 -3.32
C GLY A 200 -19.52 -2.83 -4.71
N ARG A 201 -20.48 -3.42 -5.44
CA ARG A 201 -20.93 -2.91 -6.74
C ARG A 201 -21.52 -1.52 -6.63
N LYS A 202 -22.34 -1.30 -5.60
CA LYS A 202 -22.92 0.01 -5.33
C LYS A 202 -21.81 1.04 -5.06
N ALA A 203 -20.87 0.76 -4.18
CA ALA A 203 -19.78 1.66 -3.87
C ALA A 203 -18.92 2.02 -5.10
N LEU A 204 -18.61 1.04 -5.94
CA LEU A 204 -17.87 1.27 -7.19
C LEU A 204 -18.66 2.18 -8.16
N ASN A 205 -19.95 1.93 -8.33
CA ASN A 205 -20.81 2.76 -9.18
C ASN A 205 -20.94 4.19 -8.63
N ASP A 206 -21.16 4.34 -7.32
CA ASP A 206 -21.29 5.65 -6.67
C ASP A 206 -19.99 6.47 -6.83
N LEU A 207 -18.81 5.82 -6.69
CA LEU A 207 -17.52 6.46 -6.95
C LEU A 207 -17.40 6.93 -8.40
N ILE A 208 -17.74 6.08 -9.38
CA ILE A 208 -17.66 6.43 -10.80
C ILE A 208 -18.52 7.64 -11.12
N GLU A 209 -19.78 7.67 -10.62
CA GLU A 209 -20.69 8.81 -10.79
C GLU A 209 -20.15 10.08 -10.13
N TYR A 210 -19.53 9.97 -8.95
CA TYR A 210 -18.86 11.07 -8.29
C TYR A 210 -17.71 11.59 -9.14
N LEU A 211 -16.82 10.70 -9.63
CA LEU A 211 -15.64 11.07 -10.40
C LEU A 211 -15.99 11.69 -11.75
N ARG A 212 -17.09 11.29 -12.40
CA ARG A 212 -17.59 11.92 -13.64
C ARG A 212 -17.89 13.41 -13.43
N LYS A 213 -18.39 13.78 -12.26
CA LYS A 213 -18.73 15.17 -11.89
C LYS A 213 -17.58 15.91 -11.23
N TYR A 214 -16.55 15.21 -10.79
CA TYR A 214 -15.41 15.77 -10.08
C TYR A 214 -14.52 16.59 -11.02
N ASN A 215 -14.22 17.82 -10.62
CA ASN A 215 -13.28 18.70 -11.32
C ASN A 215 -12.07 18.95 -10.41
N PRO A 216 -10.87 18.41 -10.73
CA PRO A 216 -9.67 18.59 -9.92
C PRO A 216 -9.26 20.05 -9.74
N GLU A 217 -9.46 20.90 -10.76
CA GLU A 217 -9.06 22.31 -10.73
C GLU A 217 -9.87 23.16 -9.72
N LYS A 218 -11.11 22.79 -9.45
CA LYS A 218 -11.98 23.46 -8.49
C LYS A 218 -11.77 23.02 -7.04
N SER A 219 -11.05 21.95 -6.82
CA SER A 219 -10.86 21.35 -5.48
C SER A 219 -9.57 21.81 -4.80
N GLN A 220 -8.75 22.59 -5.49
CA GLN A 220 -7.49 23.15 -4.98
C GLN A 220 -7.61 24.65 -4.63
N ALA A 221 -8.79 25.24 -4.78
CA ALA A 221 -9.12 26.60 -4.40
C ALA A 221 -9.90 26.60 -3.07
#